data_a847a120222155217615ce6fdc22d757
#
_entry.id   a847a120222155217615ce6fdc22d757
#
_cell.length_a   1.000
_cell.length_b   1.000
_cell.length_c   1.000
_cell.angle_alpha   90.00
_cell.angle_beta   90.00
_cell.angle_gamma   90.00
#
_symmetry.space_group_name_H-M   'P 1'
#
loop_
_entity.id
_entity.type
_entity.pdbx_description
1 polymer ?
#
loop_
_entity_poly.entity_id
_entity_poly.type
_entity_poly.pdbx_seq_one_letter_code
_entity_poly.pdbx_strand_id
1 'polypeptide(L)'
;MMNRKEFISKFSILSAGACMPSLVAGFSFSDESAFAKHLKPIGRILEMEGYYVWCNSPIEADDGKIHVFFSRWDAKKGMGGWIKGSEIAHAVADSPEGPYTFLETVLAPREGYFDSTTCHNPLIKKVDGKYCLFYMGNSNGKTNTKRIGLAIAETLDGPWIRRDTPLLEAGDTGAWDDHCTTNPAFIKNKEEYWLYYKSWNTKDYETSTDPLIKGNRKYGLAISKNLEGPYIKYAGNPVIDFSGKGNNRQFEDAFVWHENNRFNIIARDMGIYNHEDGLIMQSKKGIHWSEPKIAYYAADKYIQQPPPPAYLKKYGRFERPQLLLKDGKPAYLFTTSQGGKYMTASPFIFKIT
;
A
#
# COMPACT_ATOMS: atom_id res chain seq x y z
N MET A 1 58.99 37.11 -6.50
CA MET A 1 57.54 36.97 -6.32
C MET A 1 56.86 37.41 -7.59
N MET A 2 56.32 36.45 -8.34
CA MET A 2 55.57 36.70 -9.57
C MET A 2 54.16 37.21 -9.20
N ASN A 3 53.72 38.29 -9.84
CA ASN A 3 52.44 38.92 -9.53
C ASN A 3 51.31 38.17 -10.27
N ARG A 4 50.09 38.28 -9.72
CA ARG A 4 48.90 37.57 -10.14
C ARG A 4 48.48 37.78 -11.60
N LYS A 5 48.99 38.82 -12.27
CA LYS A 5 48.74 39.06 -13.70
C LYS A 5 49.63 38.31 -14.63
N GLU A 6 50.85 37.97 -14.21
CA GLU A 6 51.80 37.20 -15.00
C GLU A 6 51.50 35.68 -14.99
N PHE A 7 50.76 35.21 -13.96
CA PHE A 7 50.29 33.83 -13.87
C PHE A 7 49.16 33.50 -14.85
N ILE A 8 48.34 34.51 -15.18
CA ILE A 8 47.16 34.31 -16.05
C ILE A 8 47.54 34.36 -17.54
N SER A 9 48.67 34.97 -17.93
CA SER A 9 49.03 35.12 -19.33
C SER A 9 49.87 33.96 -19.92
N LYS A 10 50.29 32.98 -19.11
CA LYS A 10 51.08 31.83 -19.57
C LYS A 10 50.32 30.51 -19.68
N PHE A 11 49.01 30.49 -19.45
CA PHE A 11 48.20 29.26 -19.56
C PHE A 11 47.09 29.33 -20.61
N SER A 12 47.22 30.26 -21.57
CA SER A 12 46.30 30.35 -22.70
C SER A 12 47.01 30.02 -24.00
N ILE A 13 47.37 28.79 -24.24
CA ILE A 13 47.57 28.21 -25.59
C ILE A 13 47.84 26.72 -25.39
N LEU A 14 47.03 25.92 -26.07
CA LEU A 14 47.03 24.48 -26.32
C LEU A 14 46.11 23.62 -25.47
N SER A 15 44.86 23.58 -25.91
CA SER A 15 44.13 22.33 -26.14
C SER A 15 42.88 22.64 -26.97
N ALA A 16 43.05 22.73 -28.27
CA ALA A 16 41.96 22.43 -29.21
C ALA A 16 41.78 20.90 -29.16
N GLY A 17 41.24 20.42 -28.05
CA GLY A 17 40.71 19.09 -27.91
C GLY A 17 39.24 19.16 -28.34
N ALA A 18 38.92 18.47 -29.41
CA ALA A 18 37.55 18.30 -29.89
C ALA A 18 36.64 17.93 -28.73
N CYS A 19 35.84 18.88 -28.25
CA CYS A 19 34.63 18.58 -27.51
C CYS A 19 33.68 17.86 -28.47
N MET A 20 33.79 16.55 -28.55
CA MET A 20 32.64 15.76 -28.94
C MET A 20 31.59 16.04 -27.86
N PRO A 21 30.39 16.54 -28.23
CA PRO A 21 29.29 16.47 -27.31
C PRO A 21 29.07 14.99 -27.04
N SER A 22 29.39 14.54 -25.82
CA SER A 22 28.82 13.31 -25.30
C SER A 22 27.31 13.49 -25.40
N LEU A 23 26.74 12.97 -26.47
CA LEU A 23 25.33 12.61 -26.54
C LEU A 23 25.12 11.56 -25.44
N VAL A 24 25.03 12.02 -24.21
CA VAL A 24 24.24 11.35 -23.20
C VAL A 24 22.83 11.49 -23.74
N ALA A 25 22.45 10.55 -24.60
CA ALA A 25 21.07 10.26 -24.87
C ALA A 25 20.50 9.88 -23.51
N GLY A 26 20.05 10.88 -22.77
CA GLY A 26 19.11 10.70 -21.69
C GLY A 26 17.85 10.13 -22.37
N PHE A 27 17.79 8.81 -22.45
CA PHE A 27 16.51 8.14 -22.55
C PHE A 27 15.80 8.45 -21.24
N SER A 28 15.16 9.59 -21.18
CA SER A 28 14.04 9.86 -20.28
C SER A 28 12.93 8.94 -20.76
N PHE A 29 13.03 7.64 -20.43
CA PHE A 29 11.83 6.84 -20.35
C PHE A 29 11.00 7.56 -19.30
N SER A 30 9.86 8.10 -19.69
CA SER A 30 8.86 8.61 -18.77
C SER A 30 8.62 7.52 -17.76
N ASP A 31 8.99 7.74 -16.49
CA ASP A 31 8.73 6.79 -15.38
C ASP A 31 7.23 6.63 -15.16
N GLU A 32 6.42 7.45 -15.81
CA GLU A 32 4.98 7.39 -15.83
C GLU A 32 4.49 6.14 -16.57
N SER A 33 3.66 5.36 -15.90
CA SER A 33 3.01 4.19 -16.49
C SER A 33 1.84 4.56 -17.39
N ALA A 34 1.45 3.64 -18.29
CA ALA A 34 0.18 3.75 -19.01
C ALA A 34 -1.00 3.85 -18.02
N PHE A 35 -0.95 3.14 -16.91
CA PHE A 35 -1.96 3.20 -15.85
C PHE A 35 -2.17 4.63 -15.33
N ALA A 36 -1.09 5.36 -15.03
CA ALA A 36 -1.18 6.74 -14.54
C ALA A 36 -1.87 7.68 -15.55
N LYS A 37 -1.63 7.48 -16.84
CA LYS A 37 -2.22 8.31 -17.92
C LYS A 37 -3.73 8.14 -18.07
N HIS A 38 -4.25 7.00 -17.61
CA HIS A 38 -5.68 6.67 -17.68
C HIS A 38 -6.46 7.05 -16.42
N LEU A 39 -5.80 7.62 -15.39
CA LEU A 39 -6.45 8.03 -14.15
C LEU A 39 -7.20 9.35 -14.33
N LYS A 40 -8.51 9.31 -14.04
CA LYS A 40 -9.35 10.51 -13.91
C LYS A 40 -9.77 10.68 -12.46
N PRO A 41 -9.34 11.76 -11.77
CA PRO A 41 -9.75 12.01 -10.39
C PRO A 41 -11.26 12.27 -10.33
N ILE A 42 -11.94 11.59 -9.41
CA ILE A 42 -13.36 11.79 -9.12
C ILE A 42 -13.51 12.66 -7.86
N GLY A 43 -12.86 12.30 -6.78
CA GLY A 43 -12.93 13.03 -5.52
C GLY A 43 -12.95 12.15 -4.29
N ARG A 44 -13.27 12.79 -3.16
CA ARG A 44 -13.43 12.11 -1.88
C ARG A 44 -14.80 11.46 -1.79
N ILE A 45 -14.81 10.29 -1.20
CA ILE A 45 -16.03 9.53 -0.88
C ILE A 45 -16.02 9.19 0.61
N LEU A 46 -17.16 8.76 1.15
CA LEU A 46 -17.30 8.14 2.48
C LEU A 46 -16.60 8.96 3.59
N GLU A 47 -16.85 10.26 3.62
CA GLU A 47 -16.39 11.13 4.69
C GLU A 47 -17.28 11.01 5.92
N MET A 48 -16.71 10.67 7.08
CA MET A 48 -17.43 10.43 8.32
C MET A 48 -17.05 11.43 9.42
N GLU A 49 -18.01 12.14 9.96
CA GLU A 49 -17.79 13.02 11.09
C GLU A 49 -17.34 12.24 12.33
N GLY A 50 -16.33 12.74 13.02
CA GLY A 50 -15.78 12.10 14.21
C GLY A 50 -14.87 10.90 13.96
N TYR A 51 -14.59 10.55 12.70
CA TYR A 51 -13.76 9.42 12.34
C TYR A 51 -12.65 9.77 11.35
N TYR A 52 -11.53 9.07 11.47
CA TYR A 52 -10.62 8.81 10.35
C TYR A 52 -11.15 7.62 9.58
N VAL A 53 -11.27 7.75 8.26
CA VAL A 53 -11.64 6.65 7.35
C VAL A 53 -10.41 6.33 6.49
N TRP A 54 -9.98 5.07 6.49
CA TRP A 54 -8.72 4.64 5.92
C TRP A 54 -8.81 3.28 5.23
N CYS A 55 -7.88 2.97 4.32
CA CYS A 55 -7.71 1.62 3.76
C CYS A 55 -8.99 1.03 3.16
N ASN A 56 -9.49 1.60 2.10
CA ASN A 56 -10.75 1.17 1.48
C ASN A 56 -10.52 0.00 0.53
N SER A 57 -11.23 -1.08 0.72
CA SER A 57 -11.19 -2.23 -0.17
C SER A 57 -12.55 -2.43 -0.83
N PRO A 58 -12.70 -2.11 -2.12
CA PRO A 58 -13.96 -2.23 -2.84
C PRO A 58 -14.17 -3.62 -3.41
N ILE A 59 -15.44 -4.01 -3.52
CA ILE A 59 -15.90 -5.18 -4.27
C ILE A 59 -17.27 -4.90 -4.89
N GLU A 60 -17.47 -5.34 -6.13
CA GLU A 60 -18.79 -5.36 -6.75
C GLU A 60 -19.53 -6.64 -6.36
N ALA A 61 -20.73 -6.50 -5.83
CA ALA A 61 -21.60 -7.61 -5.49
C ALA A 61 -22.36 -8.15 -6.72
N ASP A 62 -22.97 -9.30 -6.58
CA ASP A 62 -23.70 -9.94 -7.67
C ASP A 62 -24.97 -9.15 -8.10
N ASP A 63 -25.47 -8.26 -7.23
CA ASP A 63 -26.56 -7.32 -7.51
C ASP A 63 -26.10 -6.01 -8.18
N GLY A 64 -24.78 -5.90 -8.45
CA GLY A 64 -24.16 -4.73 -9.08
C GLY A 64 -23.83 -3.60 -8.13
N LYS A 65 -24.17 -3.69 -6.85
CA LYS A 65 -23.81 -2.70 -5.84
C LYS A 65 -22.32 -2.78 -5.51
N ILE A 66 -21.78 -1.67 -5.09
CA ILE A 66 -20.39 -1.56 -4.69
C ILE A 66 -20.32 -1.53 -3.17
N HIS A 67 -19.72 -2.57 -2.61
CA HIS A 67 -19.43 -2.67 -1.20
C HIS A 67 -17.98 -2.23 -0.94
N VAL A 68 -17.77 -1.49 0.14
CA VAL A 68 -16.45 -1.03 0.56
C VAL A 68 -16.23 -1.42 2.02
N PHE A 69 -15.19 -2.22 2.26
CA PHE A 69 -14.70 -2.52 3.59
C PHE A 69 -13.55 -1.57 3.90
N PHE A 70 -13.60 -0.89 5.03
CA PHE A 70 -12.65 0.16 5.35
C PHE A 70 -12.29 0.18 6.83
N SER A 71 -11.10 0.68 7.13
CA SER A 71 -10.69 0.95 8.51
C SER A 71 -11.26 2.28 8.98
N ARG A 72 -11.74 2.33 10.23
CA ARG A 72 -12.06 3.61 10.88
C ARG A 72 -11.66 3.61 12.35
N TRP A 73 -11.42 4.78 12.88
CA TRP A 73 -11.19 4.99 14.31
C TRP A 73 -11.59 6.40 14.72
N ASP A 74 -11.92 6.56 16.01
CA ASP A 74 -12.32 7.83 16.59
C ASP A 74 -11.26 8.92 16.33
N ALA A 75 -11.71 10.04 15.80
CA ALA A 75 -10.88 11.19 15.46
C ALA A 75 -10.11 11.75 16.67
N LYS A 76 -10.63 11.60 17.90
CA LYS A 76 -9.96 12.00 19.15
C LYS A 76 -8.63 11.29 19.37
N LYS A 77 -8.43 10.11 18.79
CA LYS A 77 -7.17 9.36 18.84
C LYS A 77 -6.08 9.92 17.90
N GLY A 78 -6.44 10.91 17.08
CA GLY A 78 -5.56 11.46 16.06
C GLY A 78 -5.13 10.41 15.04
N MET A 79 -4.16 10.74 14.20
CA MET A 79 -3.66 9.79 13.18
C MET A 79 -3.10 8.49 13.79
N GLY A 80 -2.54 8.54 15.00
CA GLY A 80 -2.02 7.33 15.70
C GLY A 80 -3.09 6.32 16.11
N GLY A 81 -4.37 6.63 15.99
CA GLY A 81 -5.48 5.73 16.33
C GLY A 81 -5.54 4.47 15.46
N TRP A 82 -4.92 4.48 14.30
CA TRP A 82 -4.87 3.33 13.39
C TRP A 82 -4.32 2.05 14.03
N ILE A 83 -3.42 2.16 15.02
CA ILE A 83 -2.84 1.02 15.75
C ILE A 83 -3.40 0.87 17.17
N LYS A 84 -4.22 1.81 17.63
CA LYS A 84 -4.74 1.87 19.01
C LYS A 84 -6.27 1.89 19.07
N GLY A 85 -6.93 1.10 18.24
CA GLY A 85 -8.39 0.95 18.27
C GLY A 85 -9.08 1.26 16.95
N SER A 86 -8.43 0.98 15.84
CA SER A 86 -9.09 0.89 14.53
C SER A 86 -9.96 -0.36 14.49
N GLU A 87 -11.09 -0.23 13.82
CA GLU A 87 -12.02 -1.30 13.47
C GLU A 87 -12.24 -1.34 11.96
N ILE A 88 -12.76 -2.45 11.44
CA ILE A 88 -13.16 -2.56 10.04
C ILE A 88 -14.66 -2.43 9.96
N ALA A 89 -15.07 -1.51 9.11
CA ALA A 89 -16.47 -1.15 8.86
C ALA A 89 -16.83 -1.43 7.39
N HIS A 90 -18.12 -1.44 7.12
CA HIS A 90 -18.74 -1.76 5.84
C HIS A 90 -19.68 -0.64 5.39
N ALA A 91 -19.59 -0.28 4.12
CA ALA A 91 -20.50 0.66 3.47
C ALA A 91 -20.86 0.17 2.06
N VAL A 92 -21.98 0.64 1.53
CA VAL A 92 -22.51 0.25 0.23
C VAL A 92 -22.96 1.46 -0.57
N ALA A 93 -22.86 1.37 -1.90
CA ALA A 93 -23.38 2.35 -2.85
C ALA A 93 -23.88 1.66 -4.12
N ASP A 94 -24.75 2.33 -4.88
CA ASP A 94 -25.24 1.85 -6.19
C ASP A 94 -24.19 2.06 -7.30
N SER A 95 -23.17 2.87 -7.07
CA SER A 95 -22.08 3.08 -8.01
C SER A 95 -20.73 3.25 -7.29
N PRO A 96 -19.59 3.03 -7.99
CA PRO A 96 -18.27 3.25 -7.40
C PRO A 96 -18.02 4.68 -6.89
N GLU A 97 -18.70 5.64 -7.48
CA GLU A 97 -18.55 7.06 -7.15
C GLU A 97 -19.42 7.49 -5.95
N GLY A 98 -20.24 6.57 -5.42
CA GLY A 98 -21.14 6.81 -4.30
C GLY A 98 -22.50 7.41 -4.70
N PRO A 99 -23.23 8.01 -3.76
CA PRO A 99 -22.90 8.14 -2.34
C PRO A 99 -22.90 6.80 -1.60
N TYR A 100 -21.99 6.65 -0.65
CA TYR A 100 -21.91 5.47 0.19
C TYR A 100 -22.72 5.61 1.48
N THR A 101 -23.46 4.58 1.81
CA THR A 101 -24.18 4.45 3.08
C THR A 101 -23.41 3.50 4.00
N PHE A 102 -23.03 3.97 5.19
CA PHE A 102 -22.47 3.12 6.24
C PHE A 102 -23.51 2.11 6.70
N LEU A 103 -23.11 0.86 6.83
CA LEU A 103 -23.95 -0.24 7.31
C LEU A 103 -23.60 -0.62 8.74
N GLU A 104 -22.39 -1.10 8.97
CA GLU A 104 -22.01 -1.68 10.25
C GLU A 104 -20.49 -1.69 10.50
N THR A 105 -20.10 -2.02 11.74
CA THR A 105 -18.75 -2.47 12.07
C THR A 105 -18.68 -3.98 11.93
N VAL A 106 -17.85 -4.45 11.01
CA VAL A 106 -17.70 -5.88 10.69
C VAL A 106 -16.70 -6.58 11.62
N LEU A 107 -15.53 -5.97 11.83
CA LEU A 107 -14.48 -6.53 12.67
C LEU A 107 -14.02 -5.48 13.68
N ALA A 108 -14.50 -5.57 14.92
CA ALA A 108 -13.94 -4.84 16.05
C ALA A 108 -12.79 -5.64 16.72
N PRO A 109 -11.89 -4.99 17.47
CA PRO A 109 -10.89 -5.67 18.30
C PRO A 109 -11.52 -6.72 19.23
N ARG A 110 -10.85 -7.87 19.45
CA ARG A 110 -11.34 -8.96 20.31
C ARG A 110 -10.35 -9.19 21.45
N GLU A 111 -10.76 -8.96 22.67
CA GLU A 111 -9.93 -9.24 23.85
C GLU A 111 -9.45 -10.70 23.88
N GLY A 112 -8.16 -10.89 24.22
CA GLY A 112 -7.54 -12.21 24.31
C GLY A 112 -7.01 -12.78 22.99
N TYR A 113 -7.23 -12.11 21.87
CA TYR A 113 -6.78 -12.58 20.55
C TYR A 113 -5.66 -11.69 19.97
N PHE A 114 -5.05 -12.15 18.87
CA PHE A 114 -3.98 -11.40 18.18
C PHE A 114 -4.44 -10.04 17.63
N ASP A 115 -5.73 -9.81 17.56
CA ASP A 115 -6.38 -8.58 17.07
C ASP A 115 -7.07 -7.77 18.20
N SER A 116 -6.59 -7.92 19.45
CA SER A 116 -7.25 -7.33 20.62
C SER A 116 -7.13 -5.81 20.75
N THR A 117 -6.21 -5.18 20.04
CA THR A 117 -6.05 -3.72 20.07
C THR A 117 -6.58 -3.07 18.81
N THR A 118 -6.46 -3.72 17.67
CA THR A 118 -6.80 -3.11 16.36
C THR A 118 -7.14 -4.17 15.32
N CYS A 119 -8.15 -3.87 14.50
CA CYS A 119 -8.42 -4.49 13.20
C CYS A 119 -8.27 -3.40 12.12
N HIS A 120 -7.35 -3.61 11.17
CA HIS A 120 -6.97 -2.56 10.22
C HIS A 120 -6.59 -3.13 8.86
N ASN A 121 -6.46 -2.28 7.83
CA ASN A 121 -6.00 -2.64 6.50
C ASN A 121 -6.80 -3.79 5.85
N PRO A 122 -8.13 -3.65 5.67
CA PRO A 122 -8.94 -4.66 5.02
C PRO A 122 -8.55 -4.88 3.56
N LEU A 123 -8.69 -6.13 3.13
CA LEU A 123 -8.64 -6.55 1.73
C LEU A 123 -9.77 -7.56 1.51
N ILE A 124 -10.82 -7.16 0.83
CA ILE A 124 -11.94 -8.04 0.47
C ILE A 124 -11.68 -8.73 -0.87
N LYS A 125 -11.94 -10.02 -0.95
CA LYS A 125 -11.89 -10.83 -2.17
C LYS A 125 -13.04 -11.84 -2.18
N LYS A 126 -13.58 -12.15 -3.36
CA LYS A 126 -14.44 -13.32 -3.57
C LYS A 126 -13.53 -14.46 -4.03
N VAL A 127 -13.48 -15.54 -3.28
CA VAL A 127 -12.58 -16.69 -3.49
C VAL A 127 -13.37 -17.97 -3.31
N ASP A 128 -13.42 -18.81 -4.35
CA ASP A 128 -14.13 -20.09 -4.33
C ASP A 128 -15.59 -19.98 -3.87
N GLY A 129 -16.26 -18.92 -4.32
CA GLY A 129 -17.65 -18.64 -4.00
C GLY A 129 -17.87 -17.92 -2.66
N LYS A 130 -16.86 -17.81 -1.80
CA LYS A 130 -16.95 -17.17 -0.49
C LYS A 130 -16.32 -15.76 -0.50
N TYR A 131 -16.78 -14.92 0.39
CA TYR A 131 -16.18 -13.62 0.65
C TYR A 131 -15.11 -13.76 1.73
N CYS A 132 -13.90 -13.27 1.43
CA CYS A 132 -12.72 -13.40 2.25
C CYS A 132 -12.19 -12.00 2.59
N LEU A 133 -12.25 -11.66 3.86
CA LEU A 133 -11.76 -10.38 4.38
C LEU A 133 -10.44 -10.61 5.10
N PHE A 134 -9.34 -10.33 4.38
CA PHE A 134 -8.01 -10.31 4.98
C PHE A 134 -7.81 -8.97 5.69
N TYR A 135 -7.11 -8.99 6.82
CA TYR A 135 -6.90 -7.77 7.59
C TYR A 135 -5.61 -7.84 8.41
N MET A 136 -5.21 -6.72 8.99
CA MET A 136 -4.15 -6.65 9.98
C MET A 136 -4.78 -6.59 11.38
N GLY A 137 -4.45 -7.57 12.22
CA GLY A 137 -4.67 -7.53 13.66
C GLY A 137 -3.44 -7.03 14.41
N ASN A 138 -3.65 -6.49 15.61
CA ASN A 138 -2.60 -6.08 16.53
C ASN A 138 -3.08 -6.24 17.97
N SER A 139 -2.18 -6.67 18.88
CA SER A 139 -2.56 -7.01 20.26
C SER A 139 -1.96 -6.12 21.33
N ASN A 140 -1.02 -5.22 21.01
CA ASN A 140 -0.34 -4.39 22.03
C ASN A 140 -0.19 -2.91 21.67
N GLY A 141 -0.74 -2.48 20.55
CA GLY A 141 -0.63 -1.11 20.07
C GLY A 141 0.77 -0.73 19.55
N LYS A 142 1.66 -1.71 19.34
CA LYS A 142 3.00 -1.54 18.76
C LYS A 142 3.10 -2.35 17.46
N THR A 143 4.09 -2.06 16.63
CA THR A 143 4.21 -2.66 15.30
C THR A 143 4.63 -4.14 15.32
N ASN A 144 5.27 -4.61 16.38
CA ASN A 144 5.82 -5.97 16.49
C ASN A 144 4.75 -7.08 16.64
N THR A 145 3.53 -6.75 17.04
CA THR A 145 2.42 -7.72 17.13
C THR A 145 1.44 -7.66 15.97
N LYS A 146 1.78 -6.93 14.90
CA LYS A 146 0.94 -6.97 13.70
C LYS A 146 0.99 -8.33 13.05
N ARG A 147 -0.19 -8.90 12.78
CA ARG A 147 -0.39 -10.19 12.11
C ARG A 147 -1.52 -10.10 11.11
N ILE A 148 -1.45 -10.93 10.07
CA ILE A 148 -2.52 -11.05 9.07
C ILE A 148 -3.57 -12.00 9.58
N GLY A 149 -4.82 -11.53 9.63
CA GLY A 149 -6.02 -12.32 9.93
C GLY A 149 -6.87 -12.55 8.69
N LEU A 150 -7.84 -13.45 8.83
CA LEU A 150 -8.84 -13.77 7.83
C LEU A 150 -10.20 -13.93 8.52
N ALA A 151 -11.22 -13.30 7.92
CA ALA A 151 -12.63 -13.60 8.20
C ALA A 151 -13.31 -14.04 6.89
N ILE A 152 -14.20 -15.01 6.97
CA ILE A 152 -14.90 -15.58 5.82
C ILE A 152 -16.41 -15.46 6.04
N ALA A 153 -17.15 -15.16 4.97
CA ALA A 153 -18.60 -15.14 4.95
C ALA A 153 -19.15 -15.66 3.62
N GLU A 154 -20.38 -16.16 3.65
CA GLU A 154 -21.10 -16.58 2.43
C GLU A 154 -21.72 -15.38 1.71
N THR A 155 -21.99 -14.28 2.41
CA THR A 155 -22.52 -13.03 1.86
C THR A 155 -21.71 -11.84 2.36
N LEU A 156 -21.80 -10.68 1.68
CA LEU A 156 -21.10 -9.46 2.08
C LEU A 156 -21.66 -8.88 3.42
N ASP A 157 -22.89 -9.23 3.78
CA ASP A 157 -23.52 -8.83 5.04
C ASP A 157 -23.17 -9.79 6.19
N GLY A 158 -22.37 -10.81 5.93
CA GLY A 158 -21.96 -11.80 6.95
C GLY A 158 -22.95 -12.95 7.10
N PRO A 159 -22.94 -13.65 8.26
CA PRO A 159 -22.02 -13.43 9.38
C PRO A 159 -20.57 -13.74 9.02
N TRP A 160 -19.64 -12.92 9.53
CA TRP A 160 -18.20 -13.07 9.30
C TRP A 160 -17.59 -14.00 10.34
N ILE A 161 -17.12 -15.17 9.89
CA ILE A 161 -16.42 -16.13 10.74
C ILE A 161 -14.94 -15.80 10.74
N ARG A 162 -14.45 -15.34 11.89
CA ARG A 162 -13.09 -14.86 12.08
C ARG A 162 -12.20 -15.98 12.64
N ARG A 163 -11.03 -16.17 12.06
CA ARG A 163 -10.01 -17.06 12.65
C ARG A 163 -9.51 -16.49 13.99
N ASP A 164 -9.21 -17.39 14.92
CA ASP A 164 -8.65 -17.03 16.24
C ASP A 164 -7.13 -16.86 16.20
N THR A 165 -6.47 -17.51 15.23
CA THR A 165 -5.03 -17.43 15.01
C THR A 165 -4.72 -16.70 13.72
N PRO A 166 -3.57 -16.00 13.63
CA PRO A 166 -3.16 -15.36 12.38
C PRO A 166 -2.93 -16.38 11.25
N LEU A 167 -3.03 -15.92 10.00
CA LEU A 167 -2.71 -16.72 8.82
C LEU A 167 -1.21 -16.97 8.67
N LEU A 168 -0.39 -16.02 9.14
CA LEU A 168 1.05 -16.04 8.94
C LEU A 168 1.75 -15.44 10.15
N GLU A 169 2.66 -16.18 10.75
CA GLU A 169 3.51 -15.71 11.83
C GLU A 169 4.74 -14.93 11.29
N ALA A 170 5.34 -14.12 12.15
CA ALA A 170 6.62 -13.50 11.87
C ALA A 170 7.72 -14.54 11.65
N GLY A 171 8.84 -14.16 11.08
CA GLY A 171 10.02 -15.03 10.95
C GLY A 171 10.71 -15.30 12.27
N ASP A 172 11.66 -16.22 12.25
CA ASP A 172 12.53 -16.48 13.38
C ASP A 172 13.37 -15.24 13.71
N THR A 173 13.75 -15.12 14.97
CA THR A 173 14.58 -14.00 15.46
C THR A 173 15.81 -13.81 14.59
N GLY A 174 16.00 -12.60 14.08
CA GLY A 174 17.10 -12.23 13.19
C GLY A 174 16.78 -12.40 11.69
N ALA A 175 15.67 -13.03 11.34
CA ALA A 175 15.20 -13.07 9.95
C ALA A 175 14.81 -11.66 9.45
N TRP A 176 14.76 -11.50 8.13
CA TRP A 176 14.36 -10.22 7.53
C TRP A 176 12.93 -9.82 7.89
N ASP A 177 12.08 -10.78 8.26
CA ASP A 177 10.66 -10.64 8.55
C ASP A 177 10.28 -11.02 9.99
N ASP A 178 11.21 -10.90 10.93
CA ASP A 178 11.00 -11.26 12.32
C ASP A 178 10.19 -10.25 13.14
N HIS A 179 9.92 -9.05 12.57
CA HIS A 179 9.17 -8.03 13.30
C HIS A 179 7.66 -8.25 13.28
N CYS A 180 7.10 -8.50 12.12
CA CYS A 180 5.65 -8.64 11.94
C CYS A 180 5.28 -9.26 10.59
N THR A 181 4.00 -9.60 10.41
CA THR A 181 3.39 -9.84 9.10
C THR A 181 2.18 -8.94 8.93
N THR A 182 2.14 -8.14 7.87
CA THR A 182 1.12 -7.10 7.72
C THR A 182 0.84 -6.74 6.27
N ASN A 183 -0.16 -5.90 6.05
CA ASN A 183 -0.56 -5.36 4.75
C ASN A 183 -0.70 -6.47 3.69
N PRO A 184 -1.69 -7.36 3.86
CA PRO A 184 -1.90 -8.47 2.95
C PRO A 184 -2.22 -7.98 1.55
N ALA A 185 -1.61 -8.63 0.55
CA ALA A 185 -2.07 -8.61 -0.82
C ALA A 185 -2.25 -10.07 -1.27
N PHE A 186 -3.41 -10.41 -1.77
CA PHE A 186 -3.82 -11.79 -1.99
C PHE A 186 -4.27 -12.02 -3.42
N ILE A 187 -3.91 -13.19 -3.96
CA ILE A 187 -4.40 -13.67 -5.25
C ILE A 187 -4.49 -15.21 -5.24
N LYS A 188 -5.58 -15.76 -5.78
CA LYS A 188 -5.63 -17.18 -6.13
C LYS A 188 -4.88 -17.37 -7.44
N ASN A 189 -3.85 -18.20 -7.45
CA ASN A 189 -3.06 -18.56 -8.61
C ASN A 189 -3.23 -20.05 -8.93
N LYS A 190 -4.11 -20.36 -9.88
CA LYS A 190 -4.54 -21.74 -10.17
C LYS A 190 -5.11 -22.40 -8.90
N GLU A 191 -4.52 -23.51 -8.47
CA GLU A 191 -4.93 -24.28 -7.29
C GLU A 191 -4.19 -23.83 -6.01
N GLU A 192 -3.54 -22.66 -6.04
CA GLU A 192 -2.78 -22.16 -4.91
C GLU A 192 -3.29 -20.79 -4.46
N TYR A 193 -3.20 -20.56 -3.17
CA TYR A 193 -3.52 -19.29 -2.51
C TYR A 193 -2.23 -18.58 -2.18
N TRP A 194 -2.00 -17.43 -2.81
CA TRP A 194 -0.78 -16.65 -2.70
C TRP A 194 -1.03 -15.41 -1.87
N LEU A 195 -0.33 -15.31 -0.74
CA LEU A 195 -0.41 -14.22 0.22
C LEU A 195 0.91 -13.45 0.22
N TYR A 196 0.91 -12.27 -0.37
CA TYR A 196 2.02 -11.34 -0.22
C TYR A 196 1.86 -10.57 1.09
N TYR A 197 2.96 -10.38 1.80
CA TYR A 197 2.96 -9.72 3.10
C TYR A 197 4.14 -8.77 3.24
N LYS A 198 3.91 -7.66 3.91
CA LYS A 198 4.94 -6.70 4.28
C LYS A 198 5.57 -7.09 5.61
N SER A 199 6.89 -6.95 5.69
CA SER A 199 7.64 -7.10 6.93
C SER A 199 8.97 -6.35 6.90
N TRP A 200 9.71 -6.45 8.00
CA TRP A 200 11.06 -5.91 8.19
C TRP A 200 11.75 -6.58 9.37
N ASN A 201 13.07 -6.33 9.51
CA ASN A 201 13.87 -6.87 10.59
C ASN A 201 13.69 -6.06 11.89
N THR A 202 13.54 -6.72 13.03
CA THR A 202 13.32 -6.11 14.34
C THR A 202 14.53 -5.28 14.77
N LYS A 203 15.74 -5.85 14.68
CA LYS A 203 16.96 -5.17 15.13
C LYS A 203 17.19 -3.88 14.33
N ASP A 204 17.05 -3.93 13.01
CA ASP A 204 17.19 -2.75 12.16
C ASP A 204 16.18 -1.66 12.55
N TYR A 205 14.94 -2.05 12.78
CA TYR A 205 13.86 -1.12 13.12
C TYR A 205 14.03 -0.49 14.50
N GLU A 206 14.44 -1.25 15.51
CA GLU A 206 14.48 -0.79 16.90
C GLU A 206 15.81 -0.11 17.24
N THR A 207 16.92 -0.56 16.67
CA THR A 207 18.26 -0.11 17.12
C THR A 207 18.96 0.82 16.13
N SER A 208 18.61 0.81 14.84
CA SER A 208 19.29 1.68 13.89
C SER A 208 18.93 3.15 14.10
N THR A 209 19.93 4.01 14.08
CA THR A 209 19.78 5.48 14.03
C THR A 209 19.68 5.99 12.60
N ASP A 210 20.10 5.17 11.61
CA ASP A 210 19.96 5.49 10.19
C ASP A 210 18.49 5.31 9.75
N PRO A 211 17.80 6.40 9.37
CA PRO A 211 16.40 6.30 8.94
C PRO A 211 16.23 5.41 7.70
N LEU A 212 17.27 5.26 6.90
CA LEU A 212 17.28 4.41 5.71
C LEU A 212 17.19 2.93 6.08
N ILE A 213 17.91 2.51 7.12
CA ILE A 213 17.88 1.14 7.63
C ILE A 213 16.63 0.92 8.48
N LYS A 214 16.35 1.82 9.40
CA LYS A 214 15.19 1.74 10.31
C LYS A 214 13.86 1.63 9.58
N GLY A 215 13.76 2.26 8.44
CA GLY A 215 12.53 2.27 7.65
C GLY A 215 12.40 1.11 6.66
N ASN A 216 13.38 0.24 6.52
CA ASN A 216 13.45 -0.76 5.45
C ASN A 216 12.26 -1.75 5.47
N ARG A 217 11.34 -1.61 4.49
CA ARG A 217 10.13 -2.45 4.32
C ARG A 217 10.27 -3.29 3.06
N LYS A 218 9.98 -4.58 3.19
CA LYS A 218 10.09 -5.57 2.12
C LYS A 218 8.78 -6.34 1.99
N TYR A 219 8.59 -6.99 0.86
CA TYR A 219 7.47 -7.90 0.67
C TYR A 219 7.97 -9.32 0.46
N GLY A 220 7.38 -10.23 1.23
CA GLY A 220 7.49 -11.67 1.06
C GLY A 220 6.25 -12.24 0.42
N LEU A 221 6.34 -13.50 0.03
CA LEU A 221 5.27 -14.35 -0.47
C LEU A 221 5.16 -15.57 0.42
N ALA A 222 3.93 -15.94 0.78
CA ALA A 222 3.60 -17.22 1.40
C ALA A 222 2.52 -17.92 0.57
N ILE A 223 2.60 -19.23 0.44
CA ILE A 223 1.76 -20.03 -0.46
C ILE A 223 1.08 -21.15 0.34
N SER A 224 -0.19 -21.38 0.03
CA SER A 224 -0.95 -22.49 0.60
C SER A 224 -1.76 -23.23 -0.48
N LYS A 225 -2.10 -24.48 -0.21
CA LYS A 225 -3.09 -25.27 -0.96
C LYS A 225 -4.52 -25.09 -0.41
N ASN A 226 -4.65 -24.48 0.76
CA ASN A 226 -5.93 -24.20 1.41
C ASN A 226 -6.04 -22.71 1.72
N LEU A 227 -7.21 -22.14 1.49
CA LEU A 227 -7.47 -20.72 1.74
C LEU A 227 -7.15 -20.29 3.18
N GLU A 228 -7.45 -21.16 4.13
CA GLU A 228 -7.19 -20.91 5.55
C GLU A 228 -5.80 -21.35 6.03
N GLY A 229 -4.94 -21.80 5.12
CA GLY A 229 -3.57 -22.23 5.44
C GLY A 229 -3.43 -23.74 5.70
N PRO A 230 -2.26 -24.18 6.18
CA PRO A 230 -1.12 -23.33 6.54
C PRO A 230 -0.45 -22.66 5.32
N TYR A 231 -0.05 -21.42 5.48
CA TYR A 231 0.75 -20.69 4.49
C TYR A 231 2.23 -20.90 4.74
N ILE A 232 2.93 -21.40 3.73
CA ILE A 232 4.37 -21.65 3.78
C ILE A 232 5.10 -20.50 3.10
N LYS A 233 6.01 -19.86 3.81
CA LYS A 233 6.83 -18.77 3.28
C LYS A 233 7.69 -19.28 2.12
N TYR A 234 7.69 -18.55 1.02
CA TYR A 234 8.52 -18.89 -0.13
C TYR A 234 10.00 -18.82 0.22
N ALA A 235 10.78 -19.86 -0.13
CA ALA A 235 12.19 -19.97 0.24
C ALA A 235 13.07 -18.84 -0.35
N GLY A 236 12.65 -18.23 -1.45
CA GLY A 236 13.35 -17.11 -2.09
C GLY A 236 12.91 -15.72 -1.60
N ASN A 237 12.24 -15.63 -0.44
CA ASN A 237 11.87 -14.35 0.13
C ASN A 237 13.08 -13.50 0.58
N PRO A 238 12.98 -12.17 0.58
CA PRO A 238 11.84 -11.36 0.09
C PRO A 238 11.74 -11.34 -1.44
N VAL A 239 10.51 -11.30 -1.97
CA VAL A 239 10.27 -11.19 -3.44
C VAL A 239 10.28 -9.76 -3.93
N ILE A 240 10.17 -8.77 -3.04
CA ILE A 240 10.36 -7.34 -3.34
C ILE A 240 11.26 -6.75 -2.25
N ASP A 241 12.45 -6.31 -2.67
CA ASP A 241 13.46 -5.70 -1.82
C ASP A 241 14.21 -4.60 -2.60
N PHE A 242 14.05 -3.37 -2.18
CA PHE A 242 14.74 -2.23 -2.76
C PHE A 242 15.84 -1.67 -1.85
N SER A 243 16.13 -2.30 -0.70
CA SER A 243 17.10 -1.81 0.27
C SER A 243 18.52 -1.69 -0.29
N GLY A 244 18.90 -2.58 -1.20
CA GLY A 244 20.22 -2.56 -1.86
C GLY A 244 20.41 -1.45 -2.90
N LYS A 245 19.35 -0.70 -3.25
CA LYS A 245 19.42 0.37 -4.26
C LYS A 245 19.78 1.75 -3.68
N GLY A 246 20.27 1.83 -2.45
CA GLY A 246 20.55 3.07 -1.72
C GLY A 246 19.26 3.80 -1.29
N ASN A 247 19.40 4.77 -0.39
CA ASN A 247 18.30 5.61 0.08
C ASN A 247 17.11 4.88 0.73
N ASN A 248 17.32 3.69 1.32
CA ASN A 248 16.26 2.92 2.00
C ASN A 248 14.95 2.93 1.22
N ARG A 249 15.03 2.57 -0.02
CA ARG A 249 13.89 2.50 -0.92
C ARG A 249 12.99 1.38 -0.47
N GLN A 250 11.72 1.69 -0.34
CA GLN A 250 10.73 0.77 0.20
C GLN A 250 9.50 0.72 -0.66
N PHE A 251 8.76 -0.33 -0.43
CA PHE A 251 7.54 -0.63 -1.12
C PHE A 251 6.45 -0.94 -0.07
N GLU A 252 5.36 -0.22 -0.11
CA GLU A 252 4.33 -0.35 0.92
C GLU A 252 2.92 -0.41 0.32
N ASP A 253 1.98 -1.04 1.05
CA ASP A 253 0.56 -1.03 0.73
C ASP A 253 0.19 -1.68 -0.61
N ALA A 254 0.74 -2.84 -0.88
CA ALA A 254 0.52 -3.56 -2.13
C ALA A 254 -0.93 -4.03 -2.33
N PHE A 255 -1.39 -3.95 -3.57
CA PHE A 255 -2.54 -4.68 -4.10
C PHE A 255 -2.09 -5.44 -5.35
N VAL A 256 -2.46 -6.73 -5.45
CA VAL A 256 -2.06 -7.61 -6.54
C VAL A 256 -3.29 -8.07 -7.34
N TRP A 257 -3.13 -8.14 -8.68
CA TRP A 257 -4.12 -8.71 -9.58
C TRP A 257 -3.47 -9.39 -10.77
N HIS A 258 -4.26 -10.17 -11.48
CA HIS A 258 -3.82 -10.86 -12.69
C HIS A 258 -4.54 -10.27 -13.91
N GLU A 259 -3.79 -9.85 -14.90
CA GLU A 259 -4.33 -9.31 -16.14
C GLU A 259 -3.33 -9.58 -17.29
N ASN A 260 -3.85 -9.89 -18.47
CA ASN A 260 -3.05 -10.14 -19.69
C ASN A 260 -1.94 -11.19 -19.47
N ASN A 261 -2.26 -12.28 -18.78
CA ASN A 261 -1.32 -13.35 -18.40
C ASN A 261 -0.10 -12.86 -17.59
N ARG A 262 -0.26 -11.78 -16.84
CA ARG A 262 0.76 -11.23 -15.94
C ARG A 262 0.19 -10.95 -14.58
N PHE A 263 1.02 -11.11 -13.58
CA PHE A 263 0.79 -10.51 -12.27
C PHE A 263 1.12 -9.02 -12.35
N ASN A 264 0.26 -8.21 -11.80
CA ASN A 264 0.45 -6.78 -11.64
C ASN A 264 0.36 -6.46 -10.15
N ILE A 265 1.12 -5.49 -9.70
CA ILE A 265 1.10 -5.00 -8.34
C ILE A 265 1.14 -3.48 -8.34
N ILE A 266 0.25 -2.87 -7.59
CA ILE A 266 0.23 -1.44 -7.32
C ILE A 266 0.51 -1.22 -5.84
N ALA A 267 1.28 -0.19 -5.51
CA ALA A 267 1.67 0.10 -4.15
C ALA A 267 1.99 1.58 -3.96
N ARG A 268 2.25 1.96 -2.72
CA ARG A 268 2.75 3.28 -2.37
C ARG A 268 4.26 3.35 -2.51
N ASP A 269 4.77 4.46 -3.04
CA ASP A 269 6.19 4.78 -3.01
C ASP A 269 6.67 5.14 -1.59
N MET A 270 7.78 4.56 -1.22
CA MET A 270 8.46 4.84 0.05
C MET A 270 9.93 5.21 -0.19
N GLY A 271 10.19 6.09 -1.19
CA GLY A 271 11.49 6.66 -1.47
C GLY A 271 12.18 6.14 -2.72
N ILE A 272 11.49 5.42 -3.59
CA ILE A 272 12.03 5.04 -4.91
C ILE A 272 12.08 6.29 -5.79
N TYR A 273 11.01 7.04 -5.83
CA TYR A 273 10.93 8.35 -6.49
C TYR A 273 10.87 9.50 -5.47
N ASN A 274 9.87 9.52 -4.54
CA ASN A 274 9.65 10.71 -3.71
C ASN A 274 8.87 10.52 -2.40
N HIS A 275 8.45 9.34 -1.99
CA HIS A 275 7.55 9.06 -0.86
C HIS A 275 6.09 9.50 -1.01
N GLU A 276 5.69 10.06 -2.15
CA GLU A 276 4.36 10.66 -2.34
C GLU A 276 3.53 9.93 -3.40
N ASP A 277 4.21 9.41 -4.42
CA ASP A 277 3.59 8.77 -5.57
C ASP A 277 3.18 7.33 -5.28
N GLY A 278 2.44 6.75 -6.21
CA GLY A 278 2.20 5.31 -6.26
C GLY A 278 3.05 4.63 -7.30
N LEU A 279 3.29 3.35 -7.09
CA LEU A 279 4.12 2.49 -7.93
C LEU A 279 3.30 1.38 -8.56
N ILE A 280 3.67 0.99 -9.77
CA ILE A 280 3.15 -0.20 -10.44
C ILE A 280 4.29 -1.02 -11.01
N MET A 281 4.21 -2.34 -10.84
CA MET A 281 5.16 -3.29 -11.40
C MET A 281 4.42 -4.50 -11.99
N GLN A 282 5.10 -5.24 -12.85
CA GLN A 282 4.58 -6.44 -13.50
C GLN A 282 5.52 -7.63 -13.31
N SER A 283 4.94 -8.82 -13.30
CA SER A 283 5.68 -10.07 -13.25
C SER A 283 5.00 -11.14 -14.11
N LYS A 284 5.80 -11.99 -14.76
CA LYS A 284 5.28 -13.18 -15.44
C LYS A 284 4.88 -14.29 -14.47
N LYS A 285 5.56 -14.38 -13.33
CA LYS A 285 5.43 -15.48 -12.38
C LYS A 285 5.04 -15.03 -10.96
N GLY A 286 4.85 -13.73 -10.70
CA GLY A 286 4.51 -13.20 -9.38
C GLY A 286 5.66 -13.20 -8.37
N ILE A 287 6.89 -13.53 -8.76
CA ILE A 287 8.05 -13.65 -7.88
C ILE A 287 9.11 -12.58 -8.24
N HIS A 288 9.46 -12.50 -9.51
CA HIS A 288 10.41 -11.49 -10.02
C HIS A 288 9.64 -10.38 -10.71
N TRP A 289 9.81 -9.17 -10.20
CA TRP A 289 9.07 -7.99 -10.63
C TRP A 289 9.91 -7.07 -11.52
N SER A 290 9.25 -6.38 -12.44
CA SER A 290 9.88 -5.33 -13.25
C SER A 290 10.38 -4.18 -12.39
N GLU A 291 11.22 -3.30 -12.95
CA GLU A 291 11.44 -1.99 -12.34
C GLU A 291 10.08 -1.27 -12.16
N PRO A 292 9.90 -0.54 -11.04
CA PRO A 292 8.68 0.20 -10.76
C PRO A 292 8.50 1.37 -11.72
N LYS A 293 7.23 1.66 -12.04
CA LYS A 293 6.81 2.89 -12.74
C LYS A 293 5.81 3.63 -11.86
N ILE A 294 5.64 4.92 -12.11
CA ILE A 294 4.65 5.75 -11.41
C ILE A 294 3.26 5.31 -11.82
N ALA A 295 2.45 4.92 -10.84
CA ALA A 295 1.05 4.52 -11.01
C ALA A 295 0.08 5.69 -10.81
N TYR A 296 0.38 6.58 -9.88
CA TYR A 296 -0.34 7.81 -9.59
C TYR A 296 0.61 8.80 -8.91
N TYR A 297 0.32 10.06 -9.03
CA TYR A 297 1.13 11.13 -8.45
C TYR A 297 0.68 11.49 -7.04
N ALA A 298 1.45 12.35 -6.38
CA ALA A 298 1.12 12.96 -5.10
C ALA A 298 -0.26 13.65 -5.13
N ALA A 299 -0.89 13.77 -3.96
CA ALA A 299 -2.25 14.26 -3.85
C ALA A 299 -2.43 15.69 -4.37
N ASP A 300 -1.44 16.55 -4.23
CA ASP A 300 -1.45 17.93 -4.70
C ASP A 300 -1.52 18.06 -6.24
N LYS A 301 -1.16 17.02 -6.95
CA LYS A 301 -1.34 16.96 -8.41
C LYS A 301 -2.82 16.93 -8.82
N TYR A 302 -3.69 16.43 -7.95
CA TYR A 302 -5.11 16.19 -8.26
C TYR A 302 -6.06 17.00 -7.40
N ILE A 303 -5.63 17.44 -6.22
CA ILE A 303 -6.49 18.11 -5.24
C ILE A 303 -5.85 19.40 -4.80
N GLN A 304 -6.58 20.51 -4.93
CA GLN A 304 -6.25 21.73 -4.19
C GLN A 304 -6.79 21.60 -2.77
N GLN A 305 -5.90 21.67 -1.79
CA GLN A 305 -6.27 21.58 -0.38
C GLN A 305 -5.93 22.91 0.33
N PRO A 306 -6.76 23.33 1.31
CA PRO A 306 -6.40 24.46 2.14
C PRO A 306 -5.13 24.15 2.96
N PRO A 307 -4.43 25.13 3.54
CA PRO A 307 -3.31 24.88 4.42
C PRO A 307 -3.68 23.89 5.54
N PRO A 308 -2.81 22.91 5.90
CA PRO A 308 -3.12 21.94 6.93
C PRO A 308 -3.26 22.62 8.29
N PRO A 309 -4.25 22.21 9.12
CA PRO A 309 -4.32 22.64 10.49
C PRO A 309 -3.11 22.11 11.28
N ALA A 310 -2.80 22.73 12.42
CA ALA A 310 -1.59 22.46 13.20
C ALA A 310 -1.42 20.97 13.62
N TYR A 311 -2.52 20.23 13.75
CA TYR A 311 -2.49 18.80 14.09
C TYR A 311 -2.23 17.87 12.91
N LEU A 312 -2.32 18.37 11.67
CA LEU A 312 -1.94 17.64 10.45
C LEU A 312 -0.59 18.17 9.96
N LYS A 313 0.46 17.42 10.13
CA LYS A 313 1.80 17.81 9.68
C LYS A 313 1.90 17.93 8.15
N LYS A 314 1.08 17.18 7.44
CA LYS A 314 1.05 17.15 5.98
C LYS A 314 -0.32 16.68 5.50
N TYR A 315 -0.90 17.36 4.52
CA TYR A 315 -1.97 16.77 3.74
C TYR A 315 -1.44 15.62 2.92
N GLY A 316 -2.26 14.60 2.89
CA GLY A 316 -1.84 13.33 2.47
C GLY A 316 -1.42 13.20 1.06
N ARG A 317 -0.39 12.47 0.95
CA ARG A 317 -0.17 11.53 -0.13
C ARG A 317 -1.32 10.55 -0.16
N PHE A 318 -1.49 9.91 -1.29
CA PHE A 318 -2.41 8.79 -1.41
C PHE A 318 -1.75 7.51 -0.89
N GLU A 319 -2.42 6.85 0.05
CA GLU A 319 -1.97 5.60 0.65
C GLU A 319 -2.99 4.49 0.41
N ARG A 320 -2.57 3.23 0.59
CA ARG A 320 -3.44 2.06 0.52
C ARG A 320 -4.20 1.94 -0.81
N PRO A 321 -3.51 1.94 -1.96
CA PRO A 321 -4.17 1.74 -3.24
C PRO A 321 -4.87 0.38 -3.29
N GLN A 322 -6.13 0.38 -3.70
CA GLN A 322 -6.96 -0.79 -3.93
C GLN A 322 -7.69 -0.61 -5.25
N LEU A 323 -7.92 -1.69 -5.96
CA LEU A 323 -8.62 -1.63 -7.25
C LEU A 323 -10.00 -2.27 -7.17
N LEU A 324 -11.00 -1.59 -7.70
CA LEU A 324 -12.21 -2.23 -8.14
C LEU A 324 -11.95 -2.82 -9.52
N LEU A 325 -12.06 -4.13 -9.63
CA LEU A 325 -11.90 -4.85 -10.89
C LEU A 325 -13.28 -5.15 -11.48
N LYS A 326 -13.46 -4.84 -12.76
CA LYS A 326 -14.61 -5.26 -13.58
C LYS A 326 -14.09 -6.21 -14.66
N ASP A 327 -14.64 -7.40 -14.71
CA ASP A 327 -14.17 -8.45 -15.64
C ASP A 327 -12.66 -8.70 -15.56
N GLY A 328 -12.11 -8.65 -14.34
CA GLY A 328 -10.69 -8.83 -14.07
C GLY A 328 -9.78 -7.64 -14.42
N LYS A 329 -10.33 -6.53 -14.93
CA LYS A 329 -9.58 -5.32 -15.29
C LYS A 329 -9.80 -4.18 -14.30
N PRO A 330 -8.78 -3.38 -14.01
CA PRO A 330 -8.95 -2.19 -13.19
C PRO A 330 -9.95 -1.20 -13.79
N ALA A 331 -11.00 -0.89 -13.04
CA ALA A 331 -12.02 0.09 -13.40
C ALA A 331 -11.94 1.36 -12.55
N TYR A 332 -11.63 1.20 -11.27
CA TYR A 332 -11.41 2.31 -10.34
C TYR A 332 -10.24 2.03 -9.42
N LEU A 333 -9.50 3.09 -9.12
CA LEU A 333 -8.49 3.11 -8.06
C LEU A 333 -9.08 3.81 -6.84
N PHE A 334 -9.06 3.11 -5.72
CA PHE A 334 -9.40 3.61 -4.39
C PHE A 334 -8.13 3.86 -3.61
N THR A 335 -7.97 5.04 -3.07
CA THR A 335 -6.86 5.43 -2.22
C THR A 335 -7.39 6.08 -0.96
N THR A 336 -6.52 6.39 -0.02
CA THR A 336 -6.88 7.18 1.16
C THR A 336 -5.90 8.32 1.36
N SER A 337 -6.40 9.45 1.82
CA SER A 337 -5.59 10.65 2.07
C SER A 337 -6.13 11.39 3.29
N GLN A 338 -5.23 11.97 4.08
CA GLN A 338 -5.61 12.91 5.13
C GLN A 338 -6.26 14.16 4.53
N GLY A 339 -7.05 14.88 5.33
CA GLY A 339 -7.81 16.05 4.90
C GLY A 339 -9.30 15.74 4.73
N GLY A 340 -9.96 16.39 3.78
CA GLY A 340 -11.38 16.28 3.52
C GLY A 340 -12.22 17.20 4.39
N LYS A 341 -13.54 17.06 4.30
CA LYS A 341 -14.54 17.94 4.97
C LYS A 341 -14.33 18.05 6.48
N TYR A 342 -13.97 16.94 7.13
CA TYR A 342 -13.78 16.87 8.57
C TYR A 342 -12.32 16.96 9.01
N MET A 343 -11.40 17.23 8.07
CA MET A 343 -9.97 17.38 8.31
C MET A 343 -9.33 16.20 9.05
N THR A 344 -9.85 15.00 8.83
CA THR A 344 -9.34 13.74 9.36
C THR A 344 -8.65 12.94 8.25
N ALA A 345 -9.36 12.01 7.66
CA ALA A 345 -8.98 11.28 6.46
C ALA A 345 -10.20 10.65 5.81
N SER A 346 -10.15 10.49 4.52
CA SER A 346 -11.19 9.78 3.76
C SER A 346 -10.64 9.19 2.47
N PRO A 347 -11.36 8.22 1.87
CA PRO A 347 -11.05 7.71 0.54
C PRO A 347 -11.05 8.82 -0.51
N PHE A 348 -10.15 8.67 -1.47
CA PHE A 348 -10.15 9.42 -2.71
C PHE A 348 -10.10 8.44 -3.87
N ILE A 349 -10.97 8.60 -4.84
CA ILE A 349 -11.09 7.65 -5.94
C ILE A 349 -10.77 8.27 -7.29
N PHE A 350 -10.31 7.40 -8.17
CA PHE A 350 -10.06 7.69 -9.58
C PHE A 350 -10.83 6.68 -10.43
N LYS A 351 -11.40 7.16 -11.52
CA LYS A 351 -11.86 6.30 -12.61
C LYS A 351 -10.71 5.99 -13.54
N ILE A 352 -10.63 4.76 -14.04
CA ILE A 352 -9.61 4.32 -14.99
C ILE A 352 -10.31 4.21 -16.37
N THR A 353 -9.79 4.92 -17.38
CA THR A 353 -10.45 5.03 -18.71
C THR A 353 -9.57 4.54 -19.84
#